data_3e6f39138eeeab6b125b3efd0fd5149b
#
_entry.id   3e6f39138eeeab6b125b3efd0fd5149b
#
_cell.length_a   1.000
_cell.length_b   1.000
_cell.length_c   1.000
_cell.angle_alpha   90.00
_cell.angle_beta   90.00
_cell.angle_gamma   90.00
#
_symmetry.space_group_name_H-M   'P 1'
#
loop_
_entity.id
_entity.type
_entity.pdbx_description
1 polymer ?
#
loop_
_entity_poly.entity_id
_entity_poly.type
_entity_poly.pdbx_seq_one_letter_code
_entity_poly.pdbx_strand_id
1 'polypeptide(L)'
;MIIINRQYSKEIKGKNPIENPYVFAKLFRGNPYIKEITLHKETIYIEDKAFKDCKSLERINIPPKVEYLTSQMFYGCTSLREIIAESPVPPKYYPDRFCCLRDAEDNDDDKLLYFCVRIRKLFTEKSNCFEGVDRKRCIVKVPKGSADLYKKALEWKEFEYIVET
;
A
#
# COMPACT_ATOMS: atom_id res chain seq x y z
N MET A 1 9.78 -16.38 -2.74
CA MET A 1 10.08 -14.92 -2.78
C MET A 1 9.86 -14.43 -4.20
N ILE A 2 8.94 -13.50 -4.40
CA ILE A 2 8.79 -12.81 -5.68
C ILE A 2 9.38 -11.42 -5.47
N ILE A 3 10.51 -11.17 -6.14
CA ILE A 3 11.08 -9.84 -6.23
C ILE A 3 10.39 -9.19 -7.43
N ILE A 4 9.59 -8.16 -7.21
CA ILE A 4 8.99 -7.38 -8.29
C ILE A 4 10.10 -6.51 -8.86
N ASN A 5 10.86 -7.15 -9.74
CA ASN A 5 11.92 -6.58 -10.53
C ASN A 5 11.41 -6.35 -11.96
N ARG A 6 12.15 -5.58 -12.73
CA ARG A 6 12.09 -5.30 -14.20
C ARG A 6 11.26 -6.24 -15.09
N GLN A 7 10.96 -7.48 -14.69
CA GLN A 7 10.38 -8.50 -15.57
C GLN A 7 8.86 -8.33 -15.78
N TYR A 8 8.12 -7.80 -14.81
CA TYR A 8 6.67 -7.60 -14.94
C TYR A 8 6.29 -6.30 -15.67
N SER A 9 7.25 -5.41 -15.91
CA SER A 9 7.02 -4.20 -16.70
C SER A 9 7.14 -4.40 -18.21
N LYS A 10 7.53 -5.61 -18.67
CA LYS A 10 7.65 -5.91 -20.11
C LYS A 10 6.33 -5.99 -20.87
N GLU A 11 5.21 -6.17 -20.18
CA GLU A 11 3.88 -6.24 -20.83
C GLU A 11 3.23 -4.87 -21.06
N ILE A 12 3.79 -3.80 -20.51
CA ILE A 12 3.31 -2.44 -20.78
C ILE A 12 4.11 -1.89 -21.95
N LYS A 13 3.57 -2.04 -23.15
CA LYS A 13 4.15 -1.54 -24.39
C LYS A 13 4.55 -0.07 -24.25
N GLY A 14 5.86 0.23 -24.36
CA GLY A 14 6.38 1.52 -24.75
C GLY A 14 7.00 2.41 -23.68
N LYS A 15 7.14 1.99 -22.40
CA LYS A 15 7.88 2.78 -21.39
C LYS A 15 8.97 1.97 -20.70
N ASN A 16 10.07 2.65 -20.39
CA ASN A 16 11.24 2.08 -19.72
C ASN A 16 10.83 1.48 -18.36
N PRO A 17 11.18 0.22 -18.02
CA PRO A 17 10.77 -0.44 -16.77
C PRO A 17 11.22 0.27 -15.50
N ILE A 18 12.17 1.19 -15.58
CA ILE A 18 12.63 2.02 -14.46
C ILE A 18 11.65 3.19 -14.16
N GLU A 19 10.76 3.50 -15.12
CA GLU A 19 9.90 4.69 -15.07
C GLU A 19 8.48 4.43 -14.55
N ASN A 20 8.13 3.19 -14.20
CA ASN A 20 6.81 2.93 -13.65
C ASN A 20 6.87 2.54 -12.16
N PRO A 21 6.80 3.54 -11.27
CA PRO A 21 6.85 3.33 -9.82
C PRO A 21 5.52 2.83 -9.23
N TYR A 22 4.63 2.28 -10.05
CA TYR A 22 3.28 1.89 -9.65
C TYR A 22 3.13 0.37 -9.54
N VAL A 23 2.42 -0.09 -8.50
CA VAL A 23 1.92 -1.46 -8.39
C VAL A 23 0.43 -1.46 -8.72
N PHE A 24 0.07 -2.13 -9.82
CA PHE A 24 -1.32 -2.14 -10.32
C PHE A 24 -2.23 -3.09 -9.54
N ALA A 25 -3.51 -2.70 -9.38
CA ALA A 25 -4.51 -3.40 -8.60
C ALA A 25 -4.73 -4.87 -8.98
N LYS A 26 -4.67 -5.17 -10.26
CA LYS A 26 -5.01 -6.53 -10.76
C LYS A 26 -3.83 -7.50 -10.75
N LEU A 27 -2.62 -7.03 -10.41
CA LEU A 27 -1.41 -7.82 -10.62
C LEU A 27 -1.33 -9.05 -9.71
N PHE A 28 -1.71 -8.91 -8.44
CA PHE A 28 -1.57 -9.97 -7.44
C PHE A 28 -2.88 -10.38 -6.78
N ARG A 29 -3.97 -9.67 -7.06
CA ARG A 29 -5.26 -9.93 -6.43
C ARG A 29 -5.65 -11.41 -6.50
N GLY A 30 -5.95 -11.98 -5.34
CA GLY A 30 -6.41 -13.37 -5.21
C GLY A 30 -5.34 -14.42 -5.52
N ASN A 31 -4.07 -14.05 -5.62
CA ASN A 31 -3.01 -15.01 -5.90
C ASN A 31 -2.79 -15.95 -4.69
N PRO A 32 -3.02 -17.27 -4.85
CA PRO A 32 -2.94 -18.21 -3.73
C PRO A 32 -1.54 -18.75 -3.47
N TYR A 33 -0.54 -18.41 -4.31
CA TYR A 33 0.79 -19.02 -4.25
C TYR A 33 1.86 -18.11 -3.70
N ILE A 34 1.62 -16.79 -3.71
CA ILE A 34 2.61 -15.80 -3.30
C ILE A 34 2.69 -15.76 -1.78
N LYS A 35 3.86 -16.08 -1.24
CA LYS A 35 4.15 -16.00 0.20
C LYS A 35 4.89 -14.73 0.58
N GLU A 36 5.80 -14.28 -0.26
CA GLU A 36 6.62 -13.10 0.01
C GLU A 36 6.69 -12.20 -1.22
N ILE A 37 6.56 -10.91 -0.98
CA ILE A 37 6.70 -9.86 -2.00
C ILE A 37 7.71 -8.84 -1.51
N THR A 38 8.67 -8.53 -2.37
CA THR A 38 9.57 -7.38 -2.17
C THR A 38 9.32 -6.37 -3.27
N LEU A 39 8.78 -5.22 -2.89
CA LEU A 39 8.57 -4.08 -3.78
C LEU A 39 9.87 -3.29 -3.94
N HIS A 40 10.07 -2.72 -5.14
CA HIS A 40 11.23 -1.90 -5.40
C HIS A 40 11.18 -0.59 -4.60
N LYS A 41 12.33 -0.13 -4.09
CA LYS A 41 12.46 1.08 -3.27
C LYS A 41 11.93 2.37 -3.93
N GLU A 42 11.91 2.41 -5.26
CA GLU A 42 11.37 3.54 -6.03
C GLU A 42 9.86 3.47 -6.24
N THR A 43 9.16 2.45 -5.70
CA THR A 43 7.70 2.39 -5.76
C THR A 43 7.12 3.55 -4.97
N ILE A 44 6.26 4.34 -5.60
CA ILE A 44 5.59 5.50 -4.99
C ILE A 44 4.10 5.26 -4.74
N TYR A 45 3.50 4.32 -5.47
CA TYR A 45 2.08 4.08 -5.38
C TYR A 45 1.73 2.60 -5.54
N ILE A 46 0.80 2.13 -4.72
CA ILE A 46 0.21 0.80 -4.75
C ILE A 46 -1.29 0.98 -4.92
N GLU A 47 -1.85 0.48 -6.04
CA GLU A 47 -3.27 0.62 -6.34
C GLU A 47 -4.15 -0.10 -5.31
N ASP A 48 -5.40 0.35 -5.23
CA ASP A 48 -6.43 -0.30 -4.42
C ASP A 48 -6.59 -1.78 -4.82
N LYS A 49 -6.83 -2.61 -3.81
CA LYS A 49 -6.98 -4.06 -3.97
C LYS A 49 -5.76 -4.79 -4.57
N ALA A 50 -4.56 -4.17 -4.61
CA ALA A 50 -3.39 -4.75 -5.26
C ALA A 50 -3.05 -6.16 -4.73
N PHE A 51 -3.16 -6.38 -3.43
CA PHE A 51 -2.91 -7.66 -2.76
C PHE A 51 -4.16 -8.26 -2.13
N LYS A 52 -5.35 -7.75 -2.50
CA LYS A 52 -6.61 -8.27 -1.96
C LYS A 52 -6.71 -9.78 -2.15
N ASP A 53 -7.11 -10.48 -1.08
CA ASP A 53 -7.31 -11.93 -1.06
C ASP A 53 -6.05 -12.76 -1.39
N CYS A 54 -4.85 -12.22 -1.22
CA CYS A 54 -3.60 -12.97 -1.25
C CYS A 54 -3.46 -13.78 0.05
N LYS A 55 -4.23 -14.85 0.17
CA LYS A 55 -4.36 -15.62 1.42
C LYS A 55 -3.07 -16.29 1.90
N SER A 56 -2.13 -16.56 0.99
CA SER A 56 -0.83 -17.16 1.32
C SER A 56 0.28 -16.15 1.58
N LEU A 57 0.01 -14.84 1.41
CA LEU A 57 1.01 -13.79 1.61
C LEU A 57 1.37 -13.69 3.10
N GLU A 58 2.62 -13.99 3.42
CA GLU A 58 3.18 -14.00 4.78
C GLU A 58 4.01 -12.74 5.08
N ARG A 59 4.71 -12.21 4.06
CA ARG A 59 5.64 -11.08 4.22
C ARG A 59 5.57 -10.11 3.03
N ILE A 60 5.61 -8.81 3.34
CA ILE A 60 5.70 -7.73 2.34
C ILE A 60 6.46 -6.53 2.90
N ASN A 61 7.19 -5.80 2.02
CA ASN A 61 7.67 -4.48 2.36
C ASN A 61 6.75 -3.39 1.77
N ILE A 62 6.68 -2.25 2.48
CA ILE A 62 6.08 -1.02 1.98
C ILE A 62 7.23 -0.02 1.81
N PRO A 63 7.61 0.29 0.55
CA PRO A 63 8.75 1.13 0.25
C PRO A 63 8.64 2.56 0.81
N PRO A 64 9.76 3.25 1.02
CA PRO A 64 9.78 4.52 1.76
C PRO A 64 9.08 5.67 1.04
N LYS A 65 8.89 5.56 -0.28
CA LYS A 65 8.19 6.57 -1.10
C LYS A 65 6.68 6.36 -1.18
N VAL A 66 6.15 5.27 -0.62
CA VAL A 66 4.70 5.02 -0.54
C VAL A 66 4.12 5.82 0.61
N GLU A 67 3.45 6.92 0.30
CA GLU A 67 2.86 7.83 1.29
C GLU A 67 1.43 7.45 1.69
N TYR A 68 0.78 6.62 0.89
CA TYR A 68 -0.64 6.30 1.08
C TYR A 68 -0.92 4.80 1.05
N LEU A 69 -1.77 4.36 1.98
CA LEU A 69 -2.44 3.06 1.95
C LEU A 69 -3.78 3.22 1.23
N THR A 70 -3.98 2.43 0.21
CA THR A 70 -5.20 2.45 -0.60
C THR A 70 -6.26 1.49 -0.08
N SER A 71 -7.50 1.63 -0.58
CA SER A 71 -8.62 0.81 -0.17
C SER A 71 -8.37 -0.68 -0.44
N GLN A 72 -8.70 -1.51 0.55
CA GLN A 72 -8.60 -2.97 0.47
C GLN A 72 -7.23 -3.49 0.01
N MET A 73 -6.15 -2.72 0.18
CA MET A 73 -4.81 -3.10 -0.30
C MET A 73 -4.41 -4.51 0.17
N PHE A 74 -4.61 -4.81 1.45
CA PHE A 74 -4.31 -6.11 2.08
C PHE A 74 -5.56 -6.83 2.59
N TYR A 75 -6.74 -6.44 2.10
CA TYR A 75 -7.99 -7.09 2.50
C TYR A 75 -7.92 -8.61 2.27
N GLY A 76 -8.23 -9.40 3.29
CA GLY A 76 -8.25 -10.86 3.18
C GLY A 76 -6.88 -11.54 3.11
N CYS A 77 -5.78 -10.83 3.40
CA CYS A 77 -4.44 -11.42 3.53
C CYS A 77 -4.31 -12.13 4.89
N THR A 78 -4.98 -13.25 5.05
CA THR A 78 -5.13 -13.93 6.36
C THR A 78 -3.85 -14.55 6.91
N SER A 79 -2.84 -14.79 6.06
CA SER A 79 -1.54 -15.32 6.46
C SER A 79 -0.48 -14.26 6.71
N LEU A 80 -0.80 -12.97 6.55
CA LEU A 80 0.18 -11.89 6.67
C LEU A 80 0.67 -11.78 8.11
N ARG A 81 1.98 -11.97 8.29
CA ARG A 81 2.66 -12.01 9.60
C ARG A 81 3.74 -10.98 9.76
N GLU A 82 4.22 -10.42 8.65
CA GLU A 82 5.28 -9.41 8.70
C GLU A 82 5.05 -8.35 7.63
N ILE A 83 5.03 -7.09 8.07
CA ILE A 83 5.04 -5.90 7.21
C ILE A 83 6.31 -5.12 7.53
N ILE A 84 7.15 -4.88 6.53
CA ILE A 84 8.33 -4.04 6.66
C ILE A 84 7.99 -2.66 6.09
N ALA A 85 7.63 -1.72 6.94
CA ALA A 85 7.37 -0.34 6.54
C ALA A 85 8.67 0.45 6.54
N GLU A 86 9.19 0.79 5.37
CA GLU A 86 10.51 1.40 5.22
C GLU A 86 10.50 2.92 5.38
N SER A 87 9.32 3.54 5.44
CA SER A 87 9.18 4.99 5.67
C SER A 87 9.32 5.34 7.16
N PRO A 88 10.06 6.39 7.52
CA PRO A 88 10.08 6.91 8.90
C PRO A 88 8.74 7.57 9.29
N VAL A 89 7.91 7.93 8.32
CA VAL A 89 6.58 8.49 8.53
C VAL A 89 5.55 7.45 8.09
N PRO A 90 4.57 7.08 8.95
CA PRO A 90 3.58 6.09 8.60
C PRO A 90 2.73 6.52 7.40
N PRO A 91 2.63 5.67 6.37
CA PRO A 91 1.69 5.90 5.27
C PRO A 91 0.27 6.11 5.78
N LYS A 92 -0.42 7.11 5.22
CA LYS A 92 -1.79 7.47 5.60
C LYS A 92 -2.80 6.70 4.76
N TYR A 93 -3.94 6.35 5.35
CA TYR A 93 -5.02 5.77 4.56
C TYR A 93 -5.64 6.81 3.63
N TYR A 94 -5.82 6.40 2.37
CA TYR A 94 -6.52 7.18 1.37
C TYR A 94 -7.68 6.34 0.81
N PRO A 95 -8.94 6.67 1.11
CA PRO A 95 -10.09 5.97 0.57
C PRO A 95 -10.17 6.16 -0.95
N ASP A 96 -10.61 5.13 -1.61
CA ASP A 96 -10.79 5.04 -3.06
C ASP A 96 -11.15 6.35 -3.77
N ARG A 97 -10.35 6.75 -4.73
CA ARG A 97 -10.64 7.53 -5.94
C ARG A 97 -9.41 8.22 -6.53
N PHE A 98 -8.24 7.63 -6.38
CA PHE A 98 -7.07 8.11 -7.14
C PHE A 98 -7.20 7.83 -8.65
N CYS A 99 -8.27 7.14 -9.07
CA CYS A 99 -8.59 6.96 -10.48
C CYS A 99 -8.82 8.29 -11.23
N CYS A 100 -9.19 9.36 -10.53
CA CYS A 100 -9.42 10.66 -11.12
C CYS A 100 -8.15 11.39 -11.59
N LEU A 101 -6.97 10.98 -11.10
CA LEU A 101 -5.70 11.62 -11.49
C LEU A 101 -5.09 11.01 -12.76
N ARG A 102 -5.64 9.89 -13.25
CA ARG A 102 -5.13 9.23 -14.46
C ARG A 102 -5.56 9.90 -15.76
N ASP A 103 -6.70 10.59 -15.74
CA ASP A 103 -7.33 11.12 -16.94
C ASP A 103 -7.27 12.64 -17.01
N ALA A 104 -6.65 13.30 -16.04
CA ALA A 104 -6.46 14.75 -16.05
C ALA A 104 -5.18 15.10 -16.84
N GLU A 105 -5.27 15.01 -18.15
CA GLU A 105 -4.28 15.62 -19.05
C GLU A 105 -4.38 17.16 -19.10
N ASP A 106 -5.30 17.76 -18.34
CA ASP A 106 -5.51 19.20 -18.27
C ASP A 106 -5.19 19.80 -16.91
N ASN A 107 -4.34 20.79 -16.93
CA ASN A 107 -3.70 21.68 -15.94
C ASN A 107 -4.57 22.25 -14.78
N ASP A 108 -5.48 21.51 -14.16
CA ASP A 108 -6.28 21.98 -13.02
C ASP A 108 -6.12 21.05 -11.79
N ASP A 109 -4.87 20.63 -11.52
CA ASP A 109 -4.50 19.68 -10.46
C ASP A 109 -4.99 20.11 -9.06
N ASP A 110 -5.00 21.41 -8.78
CA ASP A 110 -5.41 21.96 -7.49
C ASP A 110 -6.91 21.80 -7.22
N LYS A 111 -7.77 21.92 -8.22
CA LYS A 111 -9.22 21.79 -8.05
C LYS A 111 -9.65 20.34 -7.83
N LEU A 112 -9.01 19.42 -8.54
CA LEU A 112 -9.31 17.99 -8.41
C LEU A 112 -8.85 17.45 -7.06
N LEU A 113 -7.65 17.83 -6.63
CA LEU A 113 -7.13 17.52 -5.29
C LEU A 113 -8.03 18.12 -4.20
N TYR A 114 -8.48 19.37 -4.37
CA TYR A 114 -9.38 20.04 -3.45
C TYR A 114 -10.76 19.37 -3.40
N PHE A 115 -11.29 18.92 -4.52
CA PHE A 115 -12.55 18.19 -4.62
C PHE A 115 -12.46 16.83 -3.92
N CYS A 116 -11.40 16.07 -4.13
CA CYS A 116 -11.14 14.80 -3.47
C CYS A 116 -10.98 14.98 -1.95
N VAL A 117 -10.29 16.01 -1.50
CA VAL A 117 -10.12 16.34 -0.07
C VAL A 117 -11.44 16.77 0.57
N ARG A 118 -12.31 17.49 -0.15
CA ARG A 118 -13.60 17.96 0.37
C ARG A 118 -14.62 16.83 0.49
N ILE A 119 -14.65 15.89 -0.45
CA ILE A 119 -15.47 14.68 -0.36
C ILE A 119 -15.02 13.80 0.82
N ARG A 120 -13.72 13.74 1.11
CA ARG A 120 -13.16 13.01 2.26
C ARG A 120 -13.76 13.44 3.61
N LYS A 121 -14.14 14.71 3.75
CA LYS A 121 -14.82 15.22 4.97
C LYS A 121 -16.24 14.68 5.17
N LEU A 122 -16.85 14.17 4.09
CA LEU A 122 -18.22 13.65 4.11
C LEU A 122 -18.31 12.13 4.36
N PHE A 123 -17.18 11.42 4.22
CA PHE A 123 -17.14 9.96 4.42
C PHE A 123 -16.12 9.63 5.52
N THR A 124 -16.61 9.43 6.71
CA THR A 124 -15.88 8.81 7.84
C THR A 124 -15.80 7.30 7.64
N GLU A 125 -15.39 6.85 6.44
CA GLU A 125 -15.24 5.43 6.21
C GLU A 125 -14.04 4.90 7.00
N LYS A 126 -14.32 3.91 7.85
CA LYS A 126 -13.28 3.15 8.53
C LYS A 126 -12.39 2.51 7.46
N SER A 127 -11.09 2.65 7.61
CA SER A 127 -10.15 1.96 6.73
C SER A 127 -10.41 0.46 6.69
N ASN A 128 -10.40 -0.09 5.49
CA ASN A 128 -10.50 -1.52 5.24
C ASN A 128 -9.22 -2.08 4.62
N CYS A 129 -8.12 -1.30 4.67
CA CYS A 129 -6.84 -1.68 4.08
C CYS A 129 -6.33 -3.02 4.63
N PHE A 130 -6.39 -3.22 5.94
CA PHE A 130 -5.91 -4.41 6.64
C PHE A 130 -7.04 -5.30 7.16
N GLU A 131 -8.23 -5.22 6.61
CA GLU A 131 -9.34 -6.08 7.04
C GLU A 131 -9.05 -7.55 6.71
N GLY A 132 -9.19 -8.43 7.71
CA GLY A 132 -8.84 -9.84 7.60
C GLY A 132 -7.37 -10.17 7.93
N VAL A 133 -6.51 -9.17 8.15
CA VAL A 133 -5.16 -9.37 8.68
C VAL A 133 -5.26 -9.54 10.21
N ASP A 134 -4.61 -10.59 10.74
CA ASP A 134 -4.50 -10.80 12.19
C ASP A 134 -3.47 -9.82 12.78
N ARG A 135 -3.94 -8.64 13.18
CA ARG A 135 -3.11 -7.56 13.73
C ARG A 135 -2.47 -7.88 15.07
N LYS A 136 -2.96 -8.93 15.76
CA LYS A 136 -2.38 -9.42 17.01
C LYS A 136 -1.17 -10.34 16.80
N ARG A 137 -0.99 -10.85 15.58
CA ARG A 137 0.12 -11.73 15.23
C ARG A 137 1.05 -11.14 14.18
N CYS A 138 0.58 -10.16 13.42
CA CYS A 138 1.36 -9.52 12.39
C CYS A 138 2.34 -8.52 13.02
N ILE A 139 3.61 -8.68 12.74
CA ILE A 139 4.69 -7.80 13.19
C ILE A 139 4.89 -6.71 12.14
N VAL A 140 4.85 -5.47 12.58
CA VAL A 140 5.17 -4.29 11.75
C VAL A 140 6.59 -3.83 12.12
N LYS A 141 7.51 -4.00 11.18
CA LYS A 141 8.88 -3.51 11.31
C LYS A 141 8.98 -2.10 10.73
N VAL A 142 9.53 -1.17 11.50
CA VAL A 142 9.63 0.24 11.14
C VAL A 142 11.05 0.75 11.35
N PRO A 143 11.45 1.84 10.68
CA PRO A 143 12.77 2.44 10.89
C PRO A 143 12.98 2.88 12.34
N LYS A 144 14.22 2.86 12.79
CA LYS A 144 14.62 3.30 14.12
C LYS A 144 14.13 4.72 14.43
N GLY A 145 13.50 4.91 15.61
CA GLY A 145 12.92 6.18 16.03
C GLY A 145 11.51 6.47 15.48
N SER A 146 10.90 5.54 14.72
CA SER A 146 9.58 5.76 14.10
C SER A 146 8.43 5.07 14.84
N ALA A 147 8.71 4.14 15.77
CA ALA A 147 7.66 3.30 16.37
C ALA A 147 6.54 4.11 17.02
N ASP A 148 6.85 5.22 17.69
CA ASP A 148 5.84 6.05 18.34
C ASP A 148 4.90 6.75 17.35
N LEU A 149 5.39 7.10 16.15
CA LEU A 149 4.57 7.69 15.10
C LEU A 149 3.59 6.64 14.55
N TYR A 150 4.08 5.42 14.31
CA TYR A 150 3.25 4.31 13.84
C TYR A 150 2.18 3.91 14.86
N LYS A 151 2.53 3.82 16.16
CA LYS A 151 1.57 3.52 17.25
C LYS A 151 0.46 4.57 17.40
N LYS A 152 0.69 5.80 16.96
CA LYS A 152 -0.30 6.89 16.98
C LYS A 152 -1.10 7.01 15.67
N ALA A 153 -0.59 6.46 14.58
CA ALA A 153 -1.22 6.55 13.27
C ALA A 153 -2.47 5.66 13.18
N LEU A 154 -3.56 6.22 12.65
CA LEU A 154 -4.91 5.61 12.69
C LEU A 154 -4.94 4.17 12.17
N GLU A 155 -4.26 3.90 11.06
CA GLU A 155 -4.28 2.59 10.40
C GLU A 155 -3.38 1.56 11.08
N TRP A 156 -2.34 2.03 11.76
CA TRP A 156 -1.27 1.23 12.31
C TRP A 156 -1.44 0.93 13.80
N LYS A 157 -2.11 1.79 14.55
CA LYS A 157 -2.27 1.70 16.01
C LYS A 157 -2.93 0.41 16.50
N GLU A 158 -3.64 -0.29 15.61
CA GLU A 158 -4.31 -1.55 15.95
C GLU A 158 -3.37 -2.78 15.87
N PHE A 159 -2.14 -2.60 15.37
CA PHE A 159 -1.14 -3.66 15.39
C PHE A 159 -0.49 -3.75 16.78
N GLU A 160 -0.48 -4.95 17.34
CA GLU A 160 0.08 -5.20 18.69
C GLU A 160 1.61 -5.11 18.70
N TYR A 161 2.26 -5.56 17.62
CA TYR A 161 3.71 -5.61 17.52
C TYR A 161 4.24 -4.64 16.46
N ILE A 162 4.64 -3.44 16.90
CA ILE A 162 5.38 -2.48 16.09
C ILE A 162 6.79 -2.40 16.65
N VAL A 163 7.78 -2.86 15.88
CA VAL A 163 9.18 -3.00 16.29
C VAL A 163 10.11 -2.21 15.37
N GLU A 164 11.16 -1.64 15.95
CA GLU A 164 12.17 -0.91 15.21
C GLU A 164 13.29 -1.84 14.70
N THR A 165 13.81 -1.53 13.52
CA THR A 165 14.90 -2.29 12.87
C THR A 165 15.99 -1.37 12.36
#